data_f53f80f78531fc430c1698a3f81f76c6
#
_entry.id   f53f80f78531fc430c1698a3f81f76c6
#
_cell.length_a   1.000
_cell.length_b   1.000
_cell.length_c   1.000
_cell.angle_alpha   90.00
_cell.angle_beta   90.00
_cell.angle_gamma   90.00
#
_symmetry.space_group_name_H-M   'P 1'
#
loop_
_entity.id
_entity.type
_entity.pdbx_description
1 polymer ?
#
loop_
_entity_poly.entity_id
_entity_poly.type
_entity_poly.pdbx_seq_one_letter_code
_entity_poly.pdbx_strand_id
1 'polypeptide(L)'
;TLLRRDQIWFAEKDEKTMNKYLKDISMELKYMEYAPKVFISAMTGQRINRMLELIQTVYHNHALRISTGVLNEVLIEATAMQQPPADKGRQLRLYYMTQVSVKPPTFVIFVNERGLFHFSYRRYIENQLREAFGFVGTPIHFIVREKGEKD
;
A
#
# COMPACT_ATOMS: atom_id res chain seq x y z
N THR A 1 -10.32 7.82 -12.44
CA THR A 1 -11.31 8.91 -12.50
C THR A 1 -10.72 9.97 -13.41
N LEU A 2 -11.30 10.13 -14.60
CA LEU A 2 -10.98 11.23 -15.51
C LEU A 2 -11.58 12.51 -14.91
N LEU A 3 -10.74 13.34 -14.34
CA LEU A 3 -11.15 14.68 -13.92
C LEU A 3 -11.61 15.46 -15.16
N ARG A 4 -12.71 16.16 -15.05
CA ARG A 4 -13.38 16.85 -16.15
C ARG A 4 -12.41 17.77 -16.91
N ARG A 5 -12.54 17.76 -18.22
CA ARG A 5 -11.74 18.47 -19.23
C ARG A 5 -11.67 19.99 -19.01
N ASP A 6 -12.69 20.55 -18.41
CA ASP A 6 -12.91 21.98 -18.13
C ASP A 6 -12.09 22.50 -16.93
N GLN A 7 -11.66 21.63 -16.00
CA GLN A 7 -10.87 22.06 -14.84
C GLN A 7 -9.35 22.08 -15.08
N ILE A 8 -8.87 21.40 -16.12
CA ILE A 8 -7.43 21.21 -16.38
C ILE A 8 -6.90 22.21 -17.41
N TRP A 9 -7.76 22.87 -18.19
CA TRP A 9 -7.37 23.54 -19.42
C TRP A 9 -6.89 24.99 -19.27
N PHE A 10 -7.23 25.70 -18.20
CA PHE A 10 -7.01 27.16 -18.07
C PHE A 10 -6.09 27.59 -16.92
N ALA A 11 -5.42 26.71 -16.22
CA ALA A 11 -4.48 27.12 -15.20
C ALA A 11 -3.10 27.41 -15.82
N GLU A 12 -2.59 28.61 -15.64
CA GLU A 12 -1.18 28.92 -15.86
C GLU A 12 -0.34 27.91 -15.09
N LYS A 13 0.59 27.27 -15.79
CA LYS A 13 1.40 26.15 -15.27
C LYS A 13 2.52 26.68 -14.40
N ASP A 14 2.20 26.95 -13.14
CA ASP A 14 3.15 27.27 -12.13
C ASP A 14 3.33 26.05 -11.19
N GLU A 15 4.45 25.95 -10.48
CA GLU A 15 4.72 24.89 -9.50
C GLU A 15 3.67 24.86 -8.37
N LYS A 16 3.12 26.00 -8.01
CA LYS A 16 2.04 26.13 -7.02
C LYS A 16 0.77 25.45 -7.48
N THR A 17 0.46 25.51 -8.77
CA THR A 17 -0.72 24.87 -9.37
C THR A 17 -0.59 23.34 -9.30
N MET A 18 0.60 22.79 -9.62
CA MET A 18 0.86 21.35 -9.52
C MET A 18 0.75 20.83 -8.09
N ASN A 19 1.32 21.55 -7.13
CA ASN A 19 1.25 21.20 -5.72
C ASN A 19 -0.19 21.25 -5.17
N LYS A 20 -0.99 22.21 -5.63
CA LYS A 20 -2.42 22.29 -5.30
C LYS A 20 -3.15 21.05 -5.82
N TYR A 21 -2.99 20.68 -7.10
CA TYR A 21 -3.62 19.48 -7.66
C TYR A 21 -3.19 18.20 -6.96
N LEU A 22 -1.91 18.05 -6.61
CA LEU A 22 -1.43 16.90 -5.84
C LEU A 22 -2.11 16.80 -4.47
N LYS A 23 -2.30 17.94 -3.81
CA LYS A 23 -2.99 18.01 -2.51
C LYS A 23 -4.48 17.66 -2.66
N ASP A 24 -5.16 18.23 -3.65
CA ASP A 24 -6.57 17.99 -3.91
C ASP A 24 -6.81 16.50 -4.25
N ILE A 25 -6.01 15.92 -5.14
CA ILE A 25 -6.05 14.49 -5.48
C ILE A 25 -5.80 13.62 -4.24
N SER A 26 -4.84 14.01 -3.38
CA SER A 26 -4.54 13.24 -2.15
C SER A 26 -5.67 13.33 -1.13
N MET A 27 -6.42 14.43 -1.08
CA MET A 27 -7.59 14.55 -0.22
C MET A 27 -8.79 13.76 -0.74
N GLU A 28 -9.02 13.78 -2.05
CA GLU A 28 -10.14 13.07 -2.68
C GLU A 28 -9.90 11.55 -2.74
N LEU A 29 -8.66 11.13 -2.98
CA LEU A 29 -8.27 9.73 -3.18
C LEU A 29 -7.42 9.21 -2.01
N LYS A 30 -7.78 9.49 -0.77
CA LYS A 30 -7.07 9.03 0.43
C LYS A 30 -6.87 7.52 0.48
N TYR A 31 -7.82 6.76 -0.07
CA TYR A 31 -7.75 5.29 -0.14
C TYR A 31 -6.74 4.77 -1.16
N MET A 32 -6.17 5.66 -2.00
CA MET A 32 -5.19 5.33 -3.04
C MET A 32 -3.85 6.04 -2.82
N GLU A 33 -3.44 6.29 -1.58
CA GLU A 33 -2.16 6.95 -1.27
C GLU A 33 -0.95 6.19 -1.84
N TYR A 34 -1.06 4.87 -1.97
CA TYR A 34 -0.04 4.00 -2.55
C TYR A 34 0.12 4.17 -4.07
N ALA A 35 -0.83 4.81 -4.76
CA ALA A 35 -0.81 4.96 -6.20
C ALA A 35 0.08 6.14 -6.64
N PRO A 36 1.06 5.93 -7.53
CA PRO A 36 1.86 7.02 -8.07
C PRO A 36 0.99 7.95 -8.92
N LYS A 37 1.31 9.24 -8.86
CA LYS A 37 0.60 10.28 -9.59
C LYS A 37 1.50 10.80 -10.72
N VAL A 38 0.96 10.86 -11.93
CA VAL A 38 1.64 11.41 -13.08
C VAL A 38 0.73 12.37 -13.83
N PHE A 39 1.27 13.52 -14.21
CA PHE A 39 0.59 14.51 -15.05
C PHE A 39 1.11 14.39 -16.47
N ILE A 40 0.22 14.16 -17.39
CA ILE A 40 0.53 14.01 -18.83
C ILE A 40 -0.19 15.07 -19.65
N SER A 41 0.33 15.34 -20.84
CA SER A 41 -0.39 16.11 -21.85
C SER A 41 -0.67 15.23 -23.06
N ALA A 42 -1.94 14.92 -23.28
CA ALA A 42 -2.36 14.12 -24.44
C ALA A 42 -2.15 14.88 -25.77
N MET A 43 -2.21 16.22 -25.75
CA MET A 43 -2.01 17.02 -26.95
C MET A 43 -0.56 17.08 -27.41
N THR A 44 0.37 17.22 -26.45
CA THR A 44 1.80 17.37 -26.76
C THR A 44 2.59 16.07 -26.61
N GLY A 45 1.96 15.01 -26.13
CA GLY A 45 2.64 13.75 -25.82
C GLY A 45 3.57 13.81 -24.59
N GLN A 46 3.58 14.93 -23.86
CA GLN A 46 4.48 15.13 -22.73
C GLN A 46 4.24 14.10 -21.63
N ARG A 47 5.31 13.41 -21.20
CA ARG A 47 5.35 12.41 -20.13
C ARG A 47 4.52 11.12 -20.38
N ILE A 48 4.09 10.85 -21.61
CA ILE A 48 3.41 9.59 -21.94
C ILE A 48 4.32 8.39 -21.69
N ASN A 49 5.60 8.47 -22.06
CA ASN A 49 6.56 7.39 -21.80
C ASN A 49 6.67 7.06 -20.30
N ARG A 50 6.69 8.09 -19.45
CA ARG A 50 6.70 7.89 -17.98
C ARG A 50 5.45 7.19 -17.48
N MET A 51 4.30 7.43 -18.08
CA MET A 51 3.06 6.70 -17.75
C MET A 51 3.20 5.22 -18.11
N LEU A 52 3.77 4.89 -19.27
CA LEU A 52 3.99 3.49 -19.67
C LEU A 52 4.98 2.77 -18.73
N GLU A 53 6.06 3.42 -18.35
CA GLU A 53 7.02 2.90 -17.35
C GLU A 53 6.34 2.63 -16.00
N LEU A 54 5.49 3.55 -15.52
CA LEU A 54 4.73 3.37 -14.29
C LEU A 54 3.75 2.20 -14.38
N ILE A 55 3.07 2.03 -15.52
CA ILE A 55 2.17 0.88 -15.74
C ILE A 55 2.94 -0.43 -15.62
N GLN A 56 4.12 -0.53 -16.24
CA GLN A 56 4.98 -1.72 -16.15
C GLN A 56 5.43 -1.97 -14.70
N THR A 57 5.87 -0.93 -14.00
CA THR A 57 6.28 -1.02 -12.59
C THR A 57 5.14 -1.51 -11.70
N VAL A 58 3.96 -0.91 -11.84
CA VAL A 58 2.77 -1.30 -11.06
C VAL A 58 2.36 -2.74 -11.37
N TYR A 59 2.39 -3.14 -12.64
CA TYR A 59 2.07 -4.50 -13.04
C TYR A 59 3.04 -5.52 -12.44
N HIS A 60 4.34 -5.19 -12.45
CA HIS A 60 5.37 -6.03 -11.82
C HIS A 60 5.13 -6.17 -10.31
N ASN A 61 4.94 -5.04 -9.61
CA ASN A 61 4.66 -5.04 -8.18
C ASN A 61 3.37 -5.78 -7.83
N HIS A 62 2.35 -5.69 -8.68
CA HIS A 62 1.08 -6.38 -8.50
C HIS A 62 1.22 -7.91 -8.59
N ALA A 63 2.19 -8.39 -9.36
CA ALA A 63 2.51 -9.80 -9.53
C ALA A 63 3.65 -10.30 -8.60
N LEU A 64 4.22 -9.41 -7.79
CA LEU A 64 5.38 -9.73 -6.94
C LEU A 64 5.02 -10.79 -5.90
N ARG A 65 5.88 -11.82 -5.83
CA ARG A 65 5.77 -12.89 -4.84
C ARG A 65 6.98 -12.89 -3.93
N ILE A 66 6.71 -12.86 -2.63
CA ILE A 66 7.74 -12.85 -1.59
C ILE A 66 7.74 -14.21 -0.88
N SER A 67 8.90 -14.73 -0.58
CA SER A 67 9.02 -15.99 0.17
C SER A 67 8.59 -15.80 1.63
N THR A 68 8.02 -16.85 2.21
CA THR A 68 7.56 -16.82 3.61
C THR A 68 8.70 -16.51 4.59
N GLY A 69 9.92 -16.98 4.33
CA GLY A 69 11.09 -16.69 5.17
C GLY A 69 11.36 -15.19 5.27
N VAL A 70 11.52 -14.54 4.10
CA VAL A 70 11.80 -13.09 4.03
C VAL A 70 10.65 -12.25 4.61
N LEU A 71 9.39 -12.67 4.39
CA LEU A 71 8.24 -12.01 5.02
C LEU A 71 8.31 -12.05 6.55
N ASN A 72 8.74 -13.18 7.12
CA ASN A 72 8.82 -13.31 8.57
C ASN A 72 10.03 -12.58 9.16
N GLU A 73 11.13 -12.44 8.44
CA GLU A 73 12.23 -11.55 8.83
C GLU A 73 11.74 -10.10 8.99
N VAL A 74 11.05 -9.57 7.97
CA VAL A 74 10.45 -8.22 8.04
C VAL A 74 9.42 -8.11 9.18
N LEU A 75 8.61 -9.15 9.41
CA LEU A 75 7.63 -9.16 10.49
C LEU A 75 8.30 -9.10 11.88
N ILE A 76 9.39 -9.85 12.07
CA ILE A 76 10.18 -9.85 13.32
C ILE A 76 10.79 -8.46 13.55
N GLU A 77 11.43 -7.88 12.53
CA GLU A 77 12.00 -6.53 12.62
C GLU A 77 10.92 -5.48 12.93
N ALA A 78 9.80 -5.51 12.23
CA ALA A 78 8.69 -4.61 12.46
C ALA A 78 8.15 -4.69 13.89
N THR A 79 7.96 -5.90 14.42
CA THR A 79 7.48 -6.09 15.79
C THR A 79 8.50 -5.70 16.87
N ALA A 80 9.80 -5.77 16.54
CA ALA A 80 10.87 -5.29 17.41
C ALA A 80 10.96 -3.76 17.43
N MET A 81 10.78 -3.11 16.28
CA MET A 81 10.78 -1.65 16.15
C MET A 81 9.57 -0.99 16.82
N GLN A 82 8.40 -1.56 16.61
CA GLN A 82 7.16 -1.08 17.23
C GLN A 82 6.42 -2.26 17.86
N GLN A 83 6.43 -2.32 19.17
CA GLN A 83 5.77 -3.40 19.92
C GLN A 83 4.27 -3.47 19.56
N PRO A 84 3.74 -4.70 19.38
CA PRO A 84 2.32 -4.90 19.15
C PRO A 84 1.47 -4.32 20.29
N PRO A 85 0.27 -3.80 19.99
CA PRO A 85 -0.61 -3.19 20.97
C PRO A 85 -1.08 -4.21 22.02
N ALA A 86 -1.44 -3.69 23.20
CA ALA A 86 -2.08 -4.44 24.25
C ALA A 86 -3.42 -3.80 24.64
N ASP A 87 -4.41 -4.62 24.95
CA ASP A 87 -5.71 -4.21 25.49
C ASP A 87 -6.09 -5.08 26.69
N LYS A 88 -6.45 -4.43 27.81
CA LYS A 88 -6.89 -5.09 29.06
C LYS A 88 -5.95 -6.22 29.53
N GLY A 89 -4.63 -5.97 29.45
CA GLY A 89 -3.60 -6.92 29.85
C GLY A 89 -3.32 -8.04 28.84
N ARG A 90 -4.00 -8.06 27.70
CA ARG A 90 -3.75 -9.00 26.61
C ARG A 90 -2.95 -8.30 25.52
N GLN A 91 -1.77 -8.81 25.22
CA GLN A 91 -0.90 -8.28 24.18
C GLN A 91 -1.12 -9.02 22.86
N LEU A 92 -1.20 -8.28 21.77
CA LEU A 92 -1.19 -8.84 20.42
C LEU A 92 0.13 -9.58 20.16
N ARG A 93 0.04 -10.80 19.64
CA ARG A 93 1.19 -11.58 19.17
C ARG A 93 0.97 -11.94 17.71
N LEU A 94 1.93 -11.56 16.86
CA LEU A 94 1.98 -12.00 15.47
C LEU A 94 2.93 -13.19 15.39
N TYR A 95 2.43 -14.35 14.96
CA TYR A 95 3.22 -15.58 14.95
C TYR A 95 4.02 -15.71 13.66
N TYR A 96 3.35 -15.55 12.53
CA TYR A 96 3.97 -15.57 11.21
C TYR A 96 3.04 -14.99 10.14
N MET A 97 3.62 -14.71 8.99
CA MET A 97 2.91 -14.20 7.83
C MET A 97 3.31 -14.98 6.58
N THR A 98 2.36 -15.21 5.68
CA THR A 98 2.59 -15.84 4.38
C THR A 98 1.81 -15.14 3.28
N GLN A 99 2.35 -15.13 2.07
CA GLN A 99 1.64 -14.61 0.91
C GLN A 99 0.85 -15.74 0.24
N VAL A 100 -0.46 -15.60 0.20
CA VAL A 100 -1.36 -16.63 -0.36
C VAL A 100 -1.76 -16.34 -1.80
N SER A 101 -1.72 -15.06 -2.22
CA SER A 101 -2.10 -14.67 -3.58
C SER A 101 -1.25 -13.49 -4.07
N VAL A 102 -1.19 -13.36 -5.39
CA VAL A 102 -0.75 -12.18 -6.14
C VAL A 102 -1.92 -11.65 -6.96
N LYS A 103 -1.82 -10.39 -7.43
CA LYS A 103 -2.82 -9.75 -8.30
C LYS A 103 -4.24 -9.65 -7.68
N PRO A 104 -4.39 -9.01 -6.50
CA PRO A 104 -3.41 -8.24 -5.75
C PRO A 104 -2.61 -9.09 -4.75
N PRO A 105 -1.45 -8.59 -4.27
CA PRO A 105 -0.71 -9.20 -3.17
C PRO A 105 -1.58 -9.36 -1.94
N THR A 106 -1.79 -10.60 -1.49
CA THR A 106 -2.63 -10.93 -0.35
C THR A 106 -1.85 -11.75 0.64
N PHE A 107 -1.81 -11.29 1.88
CA PHE A 107 -1.05 -11.88 2.97
C PHE A 107 -1.98 -12.40 4.05
N VAL A 108 -1.70 -13.58 4.56
CA VAL A 108 -2.33 -14.12 5.77
C VAL A 108 -1.38 -13.88 6.93
N ILE A 109 -1.87 -13.23 7.99
CA ILE A 109 -1.15 -13.00 9.23
C ILE A 109 -1.83 -13.82 10.32
N PHE A 110 -1.05 -14.67 10.99
CA PHE A 110 -1.53 -15.47 12.12
C PHE A 110 -1.23 -14.76 13.43
N VAL A 111 -2.29 -14.55 14.20
CA VAL A 111 -2.26 -13.82 15.49
C VAL A 111 -2.84 -14.67 16.61
N ASN A 112 -2.63 -14.23 17.87
CA ASN A 112 -3.29 -14.84 19.02
C ASN A 112 -4.76 -14.44 19.13
N GLU A 113 -5.12 -13.21 18.78
CA GLU A 113 -6.47 -12.65 18.91
C GLU A 113 -6.70 -11.57 17.85
N ARG A 114 -7.70 -11.74 16.98
CA ARG A 114 -7.99 -10.81 15.87
C ARG A 114 -8.39 -9.42 16.36
N GLY A 115 -9.15 -9.36 17.45
CA GLY A 115 -9.63 -8.11 18.01
C GLY A 115 -8.52 -7.15 18.46
N LEU A 116 -7.32 -7.66 18.71
CA LEU A 116 -6.16 -6.84 19.08
C LEU A 116 -5.41 -6.29 17.86
N PHE A 117 -5.62 -6.85 16.66
CA PHE A 117 -4.98 -6.38 15.42
C PHE A 117 -5.75 -5.20 14.82
N HIS A 118 -5.68 -4.06 15.51
CA HIS A 118 -6.37 -2.82 15.13
C HIS A 118 -5.85 -2.22 13.83
N PHE A 119 -6.67 -1.38 13.21
CA PHE A 119 -6.38 -0.70 11.94
C PHE A 119 -5.03 0.04 11.94
N SER A 120 -4.68 0.71 13.03
CA SER A 120 -3.42 1.46 13.14
C SER A 120 -2.19 0.55 13.04
N TYR A 121 -2.20 -0.60 13.72
CA TYR A 121 -1.10 -1.55 13.68
C TYR A 121 -1.05 -2.31 12.35
N ARG A 122 -2.21 -2.62 11.77
CA ARG A 122 -2.31 -3.16 10.42
C ARG A 122 -1.65 -2.22 9.40
N ARG A 123 -1.95 -0.91 9.47
CA ARG A 123 -1.35 0.11 8.60
C ARG A 123 0.17 0.21 8.81
N TYR A 124 0.63 0.09 10.04
CA TYR A 124 2.06 0.04 10.35
C TYR A 124 2.73 -1.16 9.64
N ILE A 125 2.21 -2.36 9.78
CA ILE A 125 2.74 -3.56 9.12
C ILE A 125 2.70 -3.41 7.58
N GLU A 126 1.63 -2.85 7.03
CA GLU A 126 1.55 -2.54 5.59
C GLU A 126 2.68 -1.60 5.15
N ASN A 127 2.94 -0.54 5.91
CA ASN A 127 4.01 0.40 5.60
C ASN A 127 5.38 -0.29 5.64
N GLN A 128 5.64 -1.18 6.60
CA GLN A 128 6.88 -1.95 6.66
C GLN A 128 7.06 -2.86 5.44
N LEU A 129 5.99 -3.51 4.97
CA LEU A 129 6.04 -4.30 3.74
C LEU A 129 6.29 -3.42 2.51
N ARG A 130 5.71 -2.22 2.45
CA ARG A 130 5.97 -1.27 1.35
C ARG A 130 7.39 -0.75 1.37
N GLU A 131 7.94 -0.49 2.54
CA GLU A 131 9.33 -0.05 2.71
C GLU A 131 10.33 -1.14 2.29
N ALA A 132 10.09 -2.38 2.70
CA ALA A 132 10.96 -3.50 2.39
C ALA A 132 10.89 -3.96 0.92
N PHE A 133 9.71 -3.98 0.31
CA PHE A 133 9.47 -4.62 -1.01
C PHE A 133 8.96 -3.66 -2.09
N GLY A 134 8.67 -2.42 -1.76
CA GLY A 134 8.13 -1.41 -2.68
C GLY A 134 6.61 -1.46 -2.77
N PHE A 135 6.02 -2.39 -3.51
CA PHE A 135 4.58 -2.47 -3.78
C PHE A 135 3.93 -1.16 -4.23
N VAL A 136 4.71 -0.32 -4.93
CA VAL A 136 4.23 0.97 -5.45
C VAL A 136 3.10 0.72 -6.44
N GLY A 137 2.01 1.47 -6.29
CA GLY A 137 0.87 1.44 -7.20
C GLY A 137 -0.07 0.24 -7.04
N THR A 138 0.18 -0.67 -6.09
CA THR A 138 -0.69 -1.82 -5.86
C THR A 138 -1.25 -1.84 -4.44
N PRO A 139 -2.54 -2.21 -4.25
CA PRO A 139 -3.10 -2.45 -2.93
C PRO A 139 -2.48 -3.70 -2.30
N ILE A 140 -2.40 -3.70 -0.97
CA ILE A 140 -2.01 -4.87 -0.18
C ILE A 140 -3.22 -5.33 0.63
N HIS A 141 -3.53 -6.61 0.54
CA HIS A 141 -4.62 -7.22 1.29
C HIS A 141 -4.09 -8.07 2.43
N PHE A 142 -4.72 -7.93 3.62
CA PHE A 142 -4.44 -8.76 4.77
C PHE A 142 -5.66 -9.58 5.17
N ILE A 143 -5.44 -10.86 5.35
CA ILE A 143 -6.36 -11.80 5.98
C ILE A 143 -5.76 -12.13 7.35
N VAL A 144 -6.52 -11.86 8.41
CA VAL A 144 -6.08 -12.13 9.78
C VAL A 144 -6.72 -13.43 10.24
N ARG A 145 -5.91 -14.38 10.70
CA ARG A 145 -6.37 -15.67 11.25
C ARG A 145 -5.83 -15.86 12.66
N GLU A 146 -6.60 -16.50 13.50
CA GLU A 146 -6.13 -16.92 14.82
C GLU A 146 -5.41 -18.27 14.73
N LYS A 147 -4.37 -18.43 15.57
CA LYS A 147 -3.63 -19.67 15.60
C LYS A 147 -4.52 -20.81 16.11
N GLY A 148 -4.72 -21.84 15.30
CA GLY A 148 -5.57 -23.00 15.64
C GLY A 148 -6.95 -22.97 14.99
N GLU A 149 -7.30 -21.90 14.27
CA GLU A 149 -8.51 -21.86 13.46
C GLU A 149 -8.37 -22.84 12.28
N LYS A 150 -9.25 -23.85 12.23
CA LYS A 150 -9.35 -24.76 11.07
C LYS A 150 -10.17 -24.07 9.98
N ASP A 151 -9.78 -24.28 8.74
CA ASP A 151 -10.54 -23.85 7.56
C ASP A 151 -11.91 -24.53 7.51
#